data_1fa1ef969967ec3bd1684bfb6ec50ab1
#
_entry.id   1fa1ef969967ec3bd1684bfb6ec50ab1
#
_cell.length_a   1.000
_cell.length_b   1.000
_cell.length_c   1.000
_cell.angle_alpha   90.00
_cell.angle_beta   90.00
_cell.angle_gamma   90.00
#
_symmetry.space_group_name_H-M   'P 1'
#
loop_
_entity.id
_entity.type
_entity.pdbx_description
1 polymer ?
#
loop_
_entity_poly.entity_id
_entity_poly.type
_entity_poly.pdbx_seq_one_letter_code
_entity_poly.pdbx_strand_id
1 'polypeptide(L)'
;MIALSVNLNKIALIRNSRDTTNPNIPQHAQMCIDAGANGITVHPRPDQRHIRVTDCFDLASMLQVEFNIEGNPMTGPRKTERSDVEDYPGFMALAKEIRPTQCTLVPDGDGQLTSDHGFDLKQDGEQVARLVQELQSLGIRTSLFMDPDPEQIRLAAQTGTDRIELYTETYARAFRTGDDLEHVFQQFVRAAEVAVDEGLGLNAGHDLDLNNLPRFATIAGLREVSIGHHLTVDAIRMGLADAVAAYQRALGTG
;
A
#
# COMPACT_ATOMS: atom_id res chain seq x y z
N MET A 1 12.14 7.97 12.05
CA MET A 1 12.64 7.05 11.00
C MET A 1 11.42 6.65 10.17
N ILE A 2 11.51 6.75 8.84
CA ILE A 2 10.42 6.38 7.92
C ILE A 2 10.57 4.88 7.60
N ALA A 3 9.51 4.10 7.79
CA ALA A 3 9.53 2.68 7.50
C ALA A 3 9.39 2.42 5.98
N LEU A 4 10.10 1.41 5.47
CA LEU A 4 9.93 0.89 4.12
C LEU A 4 9.09 -0.40 4.18
N SER A 5 7.89 -0.37 3.62
CA SER A 5 7.09 -1.56 3.33
C SER A 5 7.25 -1.93 1.86
N VAL A 6 7.65 -3.17 1.58
CA VAL A 6 7.83 -3.64 0.19
C VAL A 6 6.55 -4.29 -0.29
N ASN A 7 5.98 -3.73 -1.37
CA ASN A 7 4.78 -4.26 -1.99
C ASN A 7 5.15 -5.34 -3.02
N LEU A 8 4.68 -6.57 -2.80
CA LEU A 8 5.05 -7.76 -3.59
C LEU A 8 4.14 -8.03 -4.80
N ASN A 9 3.19 -7.16 -5.09
CA ASN A 9 2.22 -7.38 -6.19
C ASN A 9 2.89 -7.67 -7.54
N LYS A 10 3.98 -6.96 -7.87
CA LYS A 10 4.66 -7.13 -9.16
C LYS A 10 5.45 -8.44 -9.23
N ILE A 11 6.01 -8.91 -8.13
CA ILE A 11 6.64 -10.23 -8.04
C ILE A 11 5.59 -11.33 -8.28
N ALA A 12 4.42 -11.20 -7.64
CA ALA A 12 3.32 -12.13 -7.84
C ALA A 12 2.77 -12.08 -9.29
N LEU A 13 2.74 -10.90 -9.92
CA LEU A 13 2.35 -10.76 -11.32
C LEU A 13 3.31 -11.53 -12.26
N ILE A 14 4.62 -11.46 -12.01
CA ILE A 14 5.63 -12.24 -12.76
C ILE A 14 5.35 -13.73 -12.59
N ARG A 15 5.10 -14.24 -11.39
CA ARG A 15 4.71 -15.63 -11.13
C ARG A 15 3.48 -16.03 -11.97
N ASN A 16 2.44 -15.21 -11.91
CA ASN A 16 1.17 -15.52 -12.57
C ASN A 16 1.24 -15.42 -14.10
N SER A 17 2.28 -14.78 -14.67
CA SER A 17 2.49 -14.76 -16.13
C SER A 17 2.78 -16.14 -16.73
N ARG A 18 3.11 -17.14 -15.91
CA ARG A 18 3.42 -18.52 -16.31
C ARG A 18 2.66 -19.58 -15.51
N ASP A 19 1.76 -19.18 -14.60
CA ASP A 19 1.02 -20.08 -13.70
C ASP A 19 1.92 -21.10 -12.97
N THR A 20 3.06 -20.61 -12.47
CA THR A 20 4.03 -21.42 -11.73
C THR A 20 4.04 -21.05 -10.25
N THR A 21 4.90 -21.69 -9.47
CA THR A 21 5.19 -21.33 -8.07
C THR A 21 6.41 -20.41 -7.95
N ASN A 22 7.03 -20.03 -9.07
CA ASN A 22 8.24 -19.19 -9.10
C ASN A 22 7.97 -17.91 -9.92
N PRO A 23 8.32 -16.72 -9.35
CA PRO A 23 8.94 -16.47 -8.05
C PRO A 23 8.04 -16.87 -6.86
N ASN A 24 8.62 -17.45 -5.81
CA ASN A 24 7.93 -17.81 -4.58
C ASN A 24 7.74 -16.56 -3.70
N ILE A 25 6.50 -16.23 -3.32
CA ILE A 25 6.18 -14.97 -2.63
C ILE A 25 6.75 -14.94 -1.20
N PRO A 26 6.57 -15.96 -0.34
CA PRO A 26 7.23 -16.05 0.96
C PRO A 26 8.75 -15.87 0.91
N GLN A 27 9.41 -16.52 -0.03
CA GLN A 27 10.87 -16.42 -0.19
C GLN A 27 11.29 -14.99 -0.55
N HIS A 28 10.56 -14.30 -1.44
CA HIS A 28 10.88 -12.92 -1.82
C HIS A 28 10.56 -11.93 -0.70
N ALA A 29 9.51 -12.20 0.11
CA ALA A 29 9.26 -11.45 1.33
C ALA A 29 10.46 -11.54 2.29
N GLN A 30 10.96 -12.76 2.54
CA GLN A 30 12.13 -12.96 3.39
C GLN A 30 13.38 -12.25 2.86
N MET A 31 13.63 -12.30 1.54
CA MET A 31 14.74 -11.57 0.93
C MET A 31 14.63 -10.05 1.15
N CYS A 32 13.43 -9.48 1.09
CA CYS A 32 13.21 -8.06 1.37
C CYS A 32 13.49 -7.74 2.84
N ILE A 33 13.02 -8.59 3.76
CA ILE A 33 13.24 -8.43 5.21
C ILE A 33 14.74 -8.51 5.55
N ASP A 34 15.43 -9.51 5.02
CA ASP A 34 16.87 -9.71 5.22
C ASP A 34 17.69 -8.51 4.69
N ALA A 35 17.16 -7.82 3.67
CA ALA A 35 17.74 -6.60 3.11
C ALA A 35 17.35 -5.31 3.85
N GLY A 36 16.53 -5.40 4.93
CA GLY A 36 16.19 -4.29 5.81
C GLY A 36 14.79 -3.71 5.63
N ALA A 37 13.90 -4.34 4.86
CA ALA A 37 12.49 -3.91 4.80
C ALA A 37 11.84 -3.98 6.18
N ASN A 38 11.08 -2.94 6.55
CA ASN A 38 10.39 -2.85 7.83
C ASN A 38 9.01 -3.51 7.80
N GLY A 39 8.46 -3.72 6.60
CA GLY A 39 7.15 -4.33 6.41
C GLY A 39 7.00 -4.93 5.01
N ILE A 40 5.94 -5.71 4.86
CA ILE A 40 5.51 -6.30 3.60
C ILE A 40 4.08 -5.86 3.34
N THR A 41 3.82 -5.41 2.12
CA THR A 41 2.50 -5.02 1.64
C THR A 41 2.05 -5.93 0.50
N VAL A 42 0.78 -6.30 0.50
CA VAL A 42 0.13 -7.02 -0.61
C VAL A 42 -1.27 -6.48 -0.88
N HIS A 43 -1.71 -6.57 -2.15
CA HIS A 43 -3.06 -6.17 -2.54
C HIS A 43 -3.76 -7.35 -3.25
N PRO A 44 -4.42 -8.24 -2.52
CA PRO A 44 -5.20 -9.33 -3.12
C PRO A 44 -6.46 -8.77 -3.80
N ARG A 45 -6.40 -8.58 -5.10
CA ARG A 45 -7.57 -8.14 -5.89
C ARG A 45 -8.56 -9.29 -6.09
N PRO A 46 -9.86 -9.01 -6.32
CA PRO A 46 -10.88 -10.05 -6.50
C PRO A 46 -10.59 -11.03 -7.64
N ASP A 47 -9.92 -10.56 -8.70
CA ASP A 47 -9.51 -11.38 -9.85
C ASP A 47 -8.18 -12.14 -9.63
N GLN A 48 -7.51 -11.88 -8.51
CA GLN A 48 -6.25 -12.50 -8.12
C GLN A 48 -5.17 -12.46 -9.22
N ARG A 49 -5.18 -11.38 -10.02
CA ARG A 49 -4.22 -11.19 -11.14
C ARG A 49 -2.76 -11.22 -10.70
N HIS A 50 -2.48 -10.90 -9.45
CA HIS A 50 -1.15 -10.95 -8.84
C HIS A 50 -1.17 -11.71 -7.51
N ILE A 51 -1.42 -11.09 -6.37
CA ILE A 51 -1.51 -11.76 -5.07
C ILE A 51 -2.75 -12.66 -5.04
N ARG A 52 -2.56 -13.90 -4.63
CA ARG A 52 -3.62 -14.90 -4.41
C ARG A 52 -4.01 -14.91 -2.93
N VAL A 53 -5.19 -15.42 -2.64
CA VAL A 53 -5.66 -15.60 -1.24
C VAL A 53 -4.65 -16.43 -0.44
N THR A 54 -4.15 -17.53 -1.01
CA THR A 54 -3.14 -18.39 -0.38
C THR A 54 -1.84 -17.66 -0.04
N ASP A 55 -1.38 -16.72 -0.89
CA ASP A 55 -0.20 -15.90 -0.59
C ASP A 55 -0.36 -15.11 0.71
N CYS A 56 -1.58 -14.60 0.96
CA CYS A 56 -1.86 -13.82 2.16
C CYS A 56 -1.74 -14.67 3.43
N PHE A 57 -2.23 -15.91 3.40
CA PHE A 57 -2.10 -16.86 4.52
C PHE A 57 -0.64 -17.30 4.71
N ASP A 58 0.06 -17.62 3.63
CA ASP A 58 1.47 -18.00 3.68
C ASP A 58 2.32 -16.90 4.31
N LEU A 59 2.13 -15.64 3.89
CA LEU A 59 2.80 -14.48 4.45
C LEU A 59 2.45 -14.27 5.92
N ALA A 60 1.17 -14.33 6.28
CA ALA A 60 0.73 -14.17 7.66
C ALA A 60 1.35 -15.21 8.61
N SER A 61 1.59 -16.43 8.13
CA SER A 61 2.18 -17.51 8.93
C SER A 61 3.67 -17.32 9.24
N MET A 62 4.40 -16.54 8.42
CA MET A 62 5.84 -16.41 8.51
C MET A 62 6.34 -15.02 8.94
N LEU A 63 5.58 -13.97 8.66
CA LEU A 63 6.05 -12.60 8.88
C LEU A 63 6.14 -12.25 10.38
N GLN A 64 7.28 -11.68 10.77
CA GLN A 64 7.53 -11.11 12.11
C GLN A 64 7.69 -9.58 12.05
N VAL A 65 7.55 -8.99 10.86
CA VAL A 65 7.54 -7.55 10.57
C VAL A 65 6.13 -7.07 10.30
N GLU A 66 5.92 -5.78 10.10
CA GLU A 66 4.59 -5.26 9.76
C GLU A 66 4.05 -5.91 8.47
N PHE A 67 2.81 -6.40 8.54
CA PHE A 67 2.09 -6.93 7.39
C PHE A 67 0.90 -6.05 7.09
N ASN A 68 0.89 -5.46 5.89
CA ASN A 68 -0.19 -4.63 5.39
C ASN A 68 -0.93 -5.33 4.24
N ILE A 69 -2.25 -5.44 4.35
CA ILE A 69 -3.12 -5.91 3.26
C ILE A 69 -3.93 -4.73 2.74
N GLU A 70 -3.79 -4.43 1.45
CA GLU A 70 -4.55 -3.41 0.75
C GLU A 70 -5.76 -4.01 0.06
N GLY A 71 -6.85 -3.25 -0.05
CA GLY A 71 -8.00 -3.65 -0.85
C GLY A 71 -9.25 -2.82 -0.62
N ASN A 72 -10.23 -3.01 -1.50
CA ASN A 72 -11.53 -2.36 -1.35
C ASN A 72 -12.37 -3.10 -0.31
N PRO A 73 -12.69 -2.45 0.82
CA PRO A 73 -13.44 -3.08 1.92
C PRO A 73 -14.90 -3.39 1.56
N MET A 74 -15.40 -2.81 0.48
CA MET A 74 -16.77 -3.03 -0.02
C MET A 74 -16.84 -4.23 -0.98
N THR A 75 -15.69 -4.81 -1.36
CA THR A 75 -15.64 -5.93 -2.28
C THR A 75 -16.01 -7.24 -1.57
N GLY A 76 -17.09 -7.86 -2.02
CA GLY A 76 -17.58 -9.15 -1.54
C GLY A 76 -16.88 -10.36 -2.18
N PRO A 77 -17.36 -11.57 -1.85
CA PRO A 77 -16.82 -12.82 -2.40
C PRO A 77 -16.92 -12.88 -3.92
N ARG A 78 -15.92 -13.49 -4.57
CA ARG A 78 -15.91 -13.71 -6.02
C ARG A 78 -15.37 -15.10 -6.35
N LYS A 79 -16.07 -15.80 -7.24
CA LYS A 79 -15.59 -17.05 -7.79
C LYS A 79 -14.46 -16.80 -8.79
N THR A 80 -13.45 -17.64 -8.73
CA THR A 80 -12.39 -17.65 -9.72
C THR A 80 -12.74 -18.56 -10.91
N GLU A 81 -12.29 -18.18 -12.09
CA GLU A 81 -12.36 -19.05 -13.28
C GLU A 81 -11.12 -19.94 -13.42
N ARG A 82 -10.14 -19.76 -12.55
CA ARG A 82 -8.86 -20.48 -12.56
C ARG A 82 -8.93 -21.69 -11.64
N SER A 83 -8.63 -22.87 -12.18
CA SER A 83 -8.69 -24.12 -11.42
C SER A 83 -7.59 -24.30 -10.36
N ASP A 84 -6.53 -23.50 -10.44
CA ASP A 84 -5.35 -23.52 -9.55
C ASP A 84 -5.38 -22.44 -8.46
N VAL A 85 -6.47 -21.68 -8.39
CA VAL A 85 -6.62 -20.54 -7.47
C VAL A 85 -7.94 -20.67 -6.73
N GLU A 86 -7.93 -20.45 -5.42
CA GLU A 86 -9.14 -20.47 -4.60
C GLU A 86 -10.06 -19.27 -4.88
N ASP A 87 -11.34 -19.41 -4.56
CA ASP A 87 -12.29 -18.31 -4.65
C ASP A 87 -11.85 -17.15 -3.72
N TYR A 88 -12.08 -15.93 -4.18
CA TYR A 88 -11.83 -14.75 -3.35
C TYR A 88 -12.96 -14.60 -2.30
N PRO A 89 -12.63 -14.58 -0.99
CA PRO A 89 -13.65 -14.59 0.06
C PRO A 89 -14.30 -13.20 0.32
N GLY A 90 -13.78 -12.15 -0.33
CA GLY A 90 -14.07 -10.76 -0.01
C GLY A 90 -13.03 -10.17 0.92
N PHE A 91 -12.76 -8.86 0.76
CA PHE A 91 -11.69 -8.18 1.51
C PHE A 91 -11.87 -8.29 3.03
N MET A 92 -13.04 -7.95 3.53
CA MET A 92 -13.31 -7.95 4.96
C MET A 92 -13.24 -9.36 5.58
N ALA A 93 -13.66 -10.38 4.84
CA ALA A 93 -13.54 -11.78 5.29
C ALA A 93 -12.06 -12.19 5.40
N LEU A 94 -11.27 -11.87 4.38
CA LEU A 94 -9.84 -12.15 4.35
C LEU A 94 -9.10 -11.43 5.49
N ALA A 95 -9.36 -10.14 5.69
CA ALA A 95 -8.74 -9.34 6.74
C ALA A 95 -9.10 -9.86 8.15
N LYS A 96 -10.35 -10.28 8.37
CA LYS A 96 -10.81 -10.84 9.65
C LYS A 96 -10.14 -12.17 10.00
N GLU A 97 -9.90 -13.01 9.01
CA GLU A 97 -9.29 -14.32 9.21
C GLU A 97 -7.77 -14.20 9.43
N ILE A 98 -7.10 -13.39 8.63
CA ILE A 98 -5.64 -13.20 8.69
C ILE A 98 -5.23 -12.31 9.87
N ARG A 99 -5.97 -11.25 10.15
CA ARG A 99 -5.64 -10.22 11.15
C ARG A 99 -4.23 -9.64 10.93
N PRO A 100 -3.99 -8.99 9.76
CA PRO A 100 -2.71 -8.37 9.50
C PRO A 100 -2.44 -7.23 10.49
N THR A 101 -1.21 -6.74 10.55
CA THR A 101 -0.86 -5.58 11.37
C THR A 101 -1.62 -4.32 10.93
N GLN A 102 -1.81 -4.16 9.62
CA GLN A 102 -2.50 -3.02 9.01
C GLN A 102 -3.38 -3.48 7.85
N CYS A 103 -4.51 -2.80 7.66
CA CYS A 103 -5.25 -2.80 6.41
C CYS A 103 -5.25 -1.39 5.81
N THR A 104 -4.78 -1.26 4.58
CA THR A 104 -4.96 -0.04 3.78
C THR A 104 -6.20 -0.20 2.91
N LEU A 105 -7.24 0.58 3.21
CA LEU A 105 -8.50 0.55 2.49
C LEU A 105 -8.39 1.45 1.25
N VAL A 106 -8.76 0.92 0.09
CA VAL A 106 -8.70 1.62 -1.19
C VAL A 106 -10.06 1.56 -1.90
N PRO A 107 -10.48 2.60 -2.64
CA PRO A 107 -11.79 2.62 -3.30
C PRO A 107 -11.80 1.93 -4.68
N ASP A 108 -10.89 1.01 -4.92
CA ASP A 108 -10.66 0.41 -6.24
C ASP A 108 -11.90 -0.31 -6.80
N GLY A 109 -12.26 0.03 -8.02
CA GLY A 109 -13.21 -0.74 -8.82
C GLY A 109 -12.57 -1.96 -9.50
N ASP A 110 -13.42 -2.91 -9.91
CA ASP A 110 -12.97 -4.17 -10.51
C ASP A 110 -12.18 -4.00 -11.82
N GLY A 111 -12.55 -3.00 -12.62
CA GLY A 111 -11.94 -2.76 -13.94
C GLY A 111 -10.64 -1.96 -13.92
N GLN A 112 -10.21 -1.45 -12.77
CA GLN A 112 -9.03 -0.61 -12.67
C GLN A 112 -7.74 -1.43 -12.79
N LEU A 113 -6.77 -0.92 -13.54
CA LEU A 113 -5.44 -1.54 -13.67
C LEU A 113 -4.63 -1.42 -12.37
N THR A 114 -4.73 -0.28 -11.73
CA THR A 114 -4.10 0.05 -10.44
C THR A 114 -4.99 1.04 -9.69
N SER A 115 -4.73 1.26 -8.40
CA SER A 115 -5.38 2.34 -7.64
C SER A 115 -5.02 3.69 -8.27
N ASP A 116 -5.99 4.53 -8.56
CA ASP A 116 -5.82 5.78 -9.31
C ASP A 116 -6.49 7.01 -8.67
N HIS A 117 -7.14 6.82 -7.51
CA HIS A 117 -7.75 7.88 -6.71
C HIS A 117 -7.98 7.45 -5.27
N GLY A 118 -8.10 8.41 -4.35
CA GLY A 118 -8.49 8.21 -2.97
C GLY A 118 -10.00 8.12 -2.76
N PHE A 119 -10.43 7.84 -1.52
CA PHE A 119 -11.86 7.84 -1.17
C PHE A 119 -12.49 9.23 -1.33
N ASP A 120 -13.74 9.28 -1.80
CA ASP A 120 -14.63 10.42 -1.64
C ASP A 120 -15.48 10.24 -0.36
N LEU A 121 -14.95 10.72 0.75
CA LEU A 121 -15.58 10.55 2.06
C LEU A 121 -16.80 11.46 2.30
N LYS A 122 -17.10 12.37 1.38
CA LYS A 122 -18.40 13.07 1.37
C LYS A 122 -19.54 12.10 1.00
N GLN A 123 -19.24 11.10 0.19
CA GLN A 123 -20.20 10.09 -0.24
C GLN A 123 -20.13 8.85 0.64
N ASP A 124 -18.93 8.32 0.87
CA ASP A 124 -18.72 7.00 1.47
C ASP A 124 -18.36 7.03 2.96
N GLY A 125 -18.21 8.21 3.56
CA GLY A 125 -17.62 8.39 4.89
C GLY A 125 -18.31 7.56 5.99
N GLU A 126 -19.65 7.51 6.04
CA GLU A 126 -20.36 6.71 7.03
C GLU A 126 -20.15 5.20 6.88
N GLN A 127 -20.07 4.73 5.62
CA GLN A 127 -19.82 3.31 5.34
C GLN A 127 -18.38 2.96 5.69
N VAL A 128 -17.42 3.79 5.28
CA VAL A 128 -16.00 3.61 5.59
C VAL A 128 -15.76 3.62 7.10
N ALA A 129 -16.39 4.53 7.85
CA ALA A 129 -16.28 4.59 9.31
C ALA A 129 -16.71 3.28 9.99
N ARG A 130 -17.79 2.67 9.53
CA ARG A 130 -18.24 1.36 10.06
C ARG A 130 -17.23 0.25 9.80
N LEU A 131 -16.63 0.22 8.60
CA LEU A 131 -15.65 -0.79 8.22
C LEU A 131 -14.31 -0.58 8.96
N VAL A 132 -13.90 0.67 9.15
CA VAL A 132 -12.75 1.04 10.00
C VAL A 132 -12.95 0.52 11.43
N GLN A 133 -14.09 0.84 12.05
CA GLN A 133 -14.41 0.40 13.41
C GLN A 133 -14.42 -1.13 13.53
N GLU A 134 -14.94 -1.82 12.51
CA GLU A 134 -14.96 -3.29 12.48
C GLU A 134 -13.54 -3.87 12.49
N LEU A 135 -12.64 -3.37 11.64
CA LEU A 135 -11.24 -3.81 11.59
C LEU A 135 -10.49 -3.49 12.89
N GLN A 136 -10.67 -2.28 13.43
CA GLN A 136 -10.05 -1.87 14.70
C GLN A 136 -10.53 -2.71 15.88
N SER A 137 -11.78 -3.17 15.88
CA SER A 137 -12.30 -4.09 16.92
C SER A 137 -11.57 -5.42 16.97
N LEU A 138 -10.88 -5.79 15.89
CA LEU A 138 -10.04 -6.99 15.77
C LEU A 138 -8.55 -6.73 16.07
N GLY A 139 -8.21 -5.49 16.46
CA GLY A 139 -6.84 -5.06 16.71
C GLY A 139 -6.03 -4.75 15.42
N ILE A 140 -6.71 -4.57 14.29
CA ILE A 140 -6.08 -4.24 13.01
C ILE A 140 -5.98 -2.72 12.88
N ARG A 141 -4.78 -2.19 12.65
CA ARG A 141 -4.57 -0.78 12.33
C ARG A 141 -5.15 -0.48 10.95
N THR A 142 -5.84 0.64 10.81
CA THR A 142 -6.47 1.05 9.55
C THR A 142 -5.75 2.23 8.92
N SER A 143 -5.66 2.21 7.60
CA SER A 143 -5.16 3.31 6.77
C SER A 143 -6.11 3.53 5.60
N LEU A 144 -6.44 4.77 5.26
CA LEU A 144 -7.26 5.09 4.08
C LEU A 144 -6.39 5.64 2.96
N PHE A 145 -6.58 5.12 1.75
CA PHE A 145 -5.93 5.63 0.56
C PHE A 145 -6.60 6.93 0.12
N MET A 146 -5.85 8.04 0.08
CA MET A 146 -6.39 9.39 -0.05
C MET A 146 -5.61 10.21 -1.07
N ASP A 147 -6.33 11.04 -1.81
CA ASP A 147 -5.72 12.14 -2.56
C ASP A 147 -5.19 13.22 -1.60
N PRO A 148 -4.20 14.06 -2.02
CA PRO A 148 -3.65 15.13 -1.18
C PRO A 148 -4.63 16.33 -1.06
N ASP A 149 -5.87 16.05 -0.66
CA ASP A 149 -6.95 17.02 -0.46
C ASP A 149 -7.18 17.24 1.05
N PRO A 150 -6.88 18.44 1.59
CA PRO A 150 -7.08 18.77 2.99
C PRO A 150 -8.52 18.56 3.50
N GLU A 151 -9.54 18.76 2.68
CA GLU A 151 -10.94 18.56 3.09
C GLU A 151 -11.23 17.07 3.27
N GLN A 152 -10.84 16.24 2.31
CA GLN A 152 -11.00 14.79 2.39
C GLN A 152 -10.20 14.18 3.54
N ILE A 153 -9.01 14.72 3.84
CA ILE A 153 -8.19 14.25 4.98
C ILE A 153 -8.86 14.54 6.32
N ARG A 154 -9.52 15.70 6.50
CA ARG A 154 -10.32 15.97 7.69
C ARG A 154 -11.51 15.03 7.84
N LEU A 155 -12.14 14.67 6.70
CA LEU A 155 -13.20 13.66 6.71
C LEU A 155 -12.64 12.27 7.04
N ALA A 156 -11.42 11.95 6.60
CA ALA A 156 -10.76 10.70 6.98
C ALA A 156 -10.57 10.59 8.50
N ALA A 157 -10.15 11.66 9.17
CA ALA A 157 -10.04 11.69 10.63
C ALA A 157 -11.40 11.40 11.32
N GLN A 158 -12.50 11.89 10.75
CA GLN A 158 -13.85 11.67 11.31
C GLN A 158 -14.31 10.20 11.18
N THR A 159 -13.72 9.41 10.28
CA THR A 159 -14.00 7.96 10.20
C THR A 159 -13.39 7.18 11.36
N GLY A 160 -12.46 7.76 12.11
CA GLY A 160 -11.72 7.11 13.18
C GLY A 160 -10.53 6.27 12.70
N THR A 161 -10.13 6.37 11.43
CA THR A 161 -8.96 5.65 10.93
C THR A 161 -7.68 6.07 11.64
N ASP A 162 -6.70 5.16 11.75
CA ASP A 162 -5.43 5.44 12.43
C ASP A 162 -4.45 6.21 11.54
N ARG A 163 -4.53 5.96 10.23
CA ARG A 163 -3.60 6.50 9.23
C ARG A 163 -4.32 6.86 7.94
N ILE A 164 -3.63 7.64 7.13
CA ILE A 164 -3.91 7.76 5.69
C ILE A 164 -2.67 7.38 4.90
N GLU A 165 -2.88 6.93 3.66
CA GLU A 165 -1.83 6.74 2.67
C GLU A 165 -2.07 7.68 1.49
N LEU A 166 -1.17 8.64 1.28
CA LEU A 166 -1.29 9.59 0.16
C LEU A 166 -0.97 8.93 -1.18
N TYR A 167 -1.87 9.11 -2.14
CA TYR A 167 -1.66 8.75 -3.54
C TYR A 167 -0.70 9.73 -4.19
N THR A 168 0.47 9.25 -4.63
CA THR A 168 1.61 10.10 -4.99
C THR A 168 1.89 10.20 -6.49
N GLU A 169 1.02 9.69 -7.37
CA GLU A 169 1.23 9.73 -8.84
C GLU A 169 1.41 11.15 -9.37
N THR A 170 0.58 12.09 -8.92
CA THR A 170 0.66 13.50 -9.37
C THR A 170 2.01 14.13 -9.05
N TYR A 171 2.57 13.83 -7.87
CA TYR A 171 3.92 14.24 -7.50
C TYR A 171 4.99 13.54 -8.37
N ALA A 172 4.88 12.23 -8.54
CA ALA A 172 5.82 11.46 -9.35
C ALA A 172 5.84 11.93 -10.81
N ARG A 173 4.67 12.25 -11.36
CA ARG A 173 4.55 12.81 -12.70
C ARG A 173 5.17 14.20 -12.79
N ALA A 174 4.84 15.12 -11.88
CA ALA A 174 5.41 16.45 -11.83
C ALA A 174 6.95 16.40 -11.65
N PHE A 175 7.46 15.47 -10.84
CA PHE A 175 8.89 15.26 -10.68
C PHE A 175 9.57 14.82 -11.98
N ARG A 176 8.94 13.91 -12.73
CA ARG A 176 9.48 13.38 -13.99
C ARG A 176 9.44 14.39 -15.13
N THR A 177 8.37 15.20 -15.21
CA THR A 177 8.20 16.19 -16.30
C THR A 177 8.84 17.54 -15.98
N GLY A 178 9.03 17.85 -14.69
CA GLY A 178 9.43 19.17 -14.21
C GLY A 178 8.28 20.19 -14.15
N ASP A 179 7.08 19.81 -14.62
CA ASP A 179 5.93 20.70 -14.70
C ASP A 179 5.35 20.95 -13.31
N ASP A 180 5.35 22.23 -12.90
CA ASP A 180 4.73 22.71 -11.66
C ASP A 180 5.11 21.94 -10.37
N LEU A 181 6.30 21.32 -10.40
CA LEU A 181 6.76 20.43 -9.32
C LEU A 181 6.68 21.06 -7.92
N GLU A 182 7.07 22.33 -7.80
CA GLU A 182 7.05 22.99 -6.49
C GLU A 182 5.62 23.17 -5.98
N HIS A 183 4.72 23.60 -6.82
CA HIS A 183 3.30 23.74 -6.45
C HIS A 183 2.68 22.41 -6.05
N VAL A 184 2.91 21.35 -6.84
CA VAL A 184 2.40 20.01 -6.53
C VAL A 184 3.02 19.49 -5.23
N PHE A 185 4.33 19.64 -5.02
CA PHE A 185 4.97 19.21 -3.77
C PHE A 185 4.36 19.92 -2.55
N GLN A 186 4.10 21.24 -2.66
CA GLN A 186 3.45 21.99 -1.59
C GLN A 186 2.01 21.55 -1.30
N GLN A 187 1.30 20.95 -2.25
CA GLN A 187 0.00 20.32 -1.98
C GLN A 187 0.16 19.12 -1.03
N PHE A 188 1.17 18.27 -1.26
CA PHE A 188 1.48 17.15 -0.36
C PHE A 188 1.95 17.60 1.02
N VAL A 189 2.76 18.66 1.09
CA VAL A 189 3.17 19.24 2.39
C VAL A 189 1.94 19.70 3.18
N ARG A 190 1.02 20.46 2.56
CA ARG A 190 -0.22 20.92 3.22
C ARG A 190 -1.12 19.75 3.63
N ALA A 191 -1.24 18.72 2.78
CA ALA A 191 -1.99 17.52 3.09
C ALA A 191 -1.42 16.80 4.32
N ALA A 192 -0.09 16.70 4.39
CA ALA A 192 0.63 16.10 5.51
C ALA A 192 0.43 16.90 6.82
N GLU A 193 0.53 18.22 6.75
CA GLU A 193 0.26 19.11 7.89
C GLU A 193 -1.14 18.88 8.45
N VAL A 194 -2.16 18.84 7.58
CA VAL A 194 -3.53 18.57 8.01
C VAL A 194 -3.67 17.17 8.63
N ALA A 195 -3.05 16.13 8.04
CA ALA A 195 -3.10 14.79 8.60
C ALA A 195 -2.50 14.75 10.02
N VAL A 196 -1.36 15.40 10.23
CA VAL A 196 -0.71 15.48 11.55
C VAL A 196 -1.56 16.27 12.54
N ASP A 197 -2.13 17.41 12.14
CA ASP A 197 -2.98 18.25 12.99
C ASP A 197 -4.25 17.51 13.43
N GLU A 198 -4.82 16.67 12.55
CA GLU A 198 -5.97 15.80 12.86
C GLU A 198 -5.57 14.53 13.65
N GLY A 199 -4.28 14.33 13.96
CA GLY A 199 -3.79 13.20 14.74
C GLY A 199 -3.61 11.91 13.94
N LEU A 200 -3.70 11.95 12.61
CA LEU A 200 -3.53 10.80 11.73
C LEU A 200 -2.04 10.45 11.55
N GLY A 201 -1.74 9.15 11.47
CA GLY A 201 -0.47 8.70 10.93
C GLY A 201 -0.43 8.93 9.42
N LEU A 202 0.73 9.31 8.90
CA LEU A 202 0.92 9.59 7.47
C LEU A 202 1.76 8.50 6.83
N ASN A 203 1.17 7.79 5.86
CA ASN A 203 1.85 6.90 4.93
C ASN A 203 1.80 7.49 3.51
N ALA A 204 2.63 6.97 2.62
CA ALA A 204 2.59 7.28 1.20
C ALA A 204 3.04 6.07 0.39
N GLY A 205 2.66 6.03 -0.86
CA GLY A 205 3.06 4.95 -1.76
C GLY A 205 2.79 5.35 -3.21
N HIS A 206 2.81 4.37 -4.09
CA HIS A 206 2.48 4.52 -5.50
C HIS A 206 3.43 5.47 -6.26
N ASP A 207 4.12 4.96 -7.27
CA ASP A 207 5.03 5.72 -8.16
C ASP A 207 6.21 6.47 -7.50
N LEU A 208 6.48 6.25 -6.21
CA LEU A 208 7.73 6.70 -5.60
C LEU A 208 8.88 5.81 -6.08
N ASP A 209 9.99 6.46 -6.46
CA ASP A 209 11.21 5.83 -6.98
C ASP A 209 12.47 6.41 -6.32
N LEU A 210 13.65 5.86 -6.63
CA LEU A 210 14.94 6.31 -6.07
C LEU A 210 15.29 7.78 -6.38
N ASN A 211 14.66 8.40 -7.40
CA ASN A 211 14.93 9.78 -7.76
C ASN A 211 14.03 10.76 -7.00
N ASN A 212 12.74 10.44 -6.88
CA ASN A 212 11.74 11.33 -6.30
C ASN A 212 11.54 11.13 -4.78
N LEU A 213 11.83 9.94 -4.27
CA LEU A 213 11.66 9.58 -2.86
C LEU A 213 12.50 10.45 -1.89
N PRO A 214 13.79 10.78 -2.14
CA PRO A 214 14.56 11.59 -1.19
C PRO A 214 13.92 12.94 -0.88
N ARG A 215 13.32 13.58 -1.88
CA ARG A 215 12.58 14.82 -1.67
C ARG A 215 11.27 14.58 -0.94
N PHE A 216 10.51 13.55 -1.31
CA PHE A 216 9.24 13.23 -0.66
C PHE A 216 9.44 12.87 0.82
N ALA A 217 10.52 12.19 1.15
CA ALA A 217 10.88 11.82 2.52
C ALA A 217 11.17 13.02 3.45
N THR A 218 11.32 14.24 2.90
CA THR A 218 11.45 15.46 3.70
C THR A 218 10.11 15.96 4.28
N ILE A 219 8.98 15.40 3.86
CA ILE A 219 7.66 15.78 4.36
C ILE A 219 7.53 15.37 5.83
N ALA A 220 7.25 16.35 6.67
CA ALA A 220 7.11 16.14 8.10
C ALA A 220 5.91 15.21 8.41
N GLY A 221 6.09 14.33 9.39
CA GLY A 221 5.03 13.40 9.81
C GLY A 221 4.96 12.10 9.01
N LEU A 222 5.68 11.96 7.89
CA LEU A 222 5.72 10.71 7.11
C LEU A 222 6.29 9.57 7.97
N ARG A 223 5.52 8.49 8.10
CA ARG A 223 5.87 7.34 8.94
C ARG A 223 6.28 6.11 8.14
N GLU A 224 5.70 5.92 6.97
CA GLU A 224 5.89 4.72 6.16
C GLU A 224 5.72 5.04 4.67
N VAL A 225 6.48 4.34 3.84
CA VAL A 225 6.23 4.28 2.39
C VAL A 225 6.06 2.84 1.94
N SER A 226 5.02 2.60 1.11
CA SER A 226 4.74 1.30 0.49
C SER A 226 5.13 1.35 -0.99
N ILE A 227 6.21 0.66 -1.38
CA ILE A 227 6.77 0.76 -2.73
C ILE A 227 6.81 -0.61 -3.40
N GLY A 228 6.18 -0.71 -4.59
CA GLY A 228 6.10 -1.97 -5.34
C GLY A 228 6.68 -1.87 -6.75
N HIS A 229 6.03 -1.11 -7.63
CA HIS A 229 6.38 -1.11 -9.06
C HIS A 229 7.83 -0.69 -9.30
N HIS A 230 8.21 0.49 -8.85
CA HIS A 230 9.54 1.03 -9.10
C HIS A 230 10.65 0.24 -8.39
N LEU A 231 10.40 -0.23 -7.16
CA LEU A 231 11.33 -1.11 -6.47
C LEU A 231 11.57 -2.40 -7.26
N THR A 232 10.51 -2.99 -7.84
CA THR A 232 10.66 -4.19 -8.69
C THR A 232 11.42 -3.88 -9.98
N VAL A 233 11.17 -2.74 -10.61
CA VAL A 233 11.94 -2.30 -11.80
C VAL A 233 13.43 -2.12 -11.48
N ASP A 234 13.75 -1.51 -10.35
CA ASP A 234 15.14 -1.34 -9.90
C ASP A 234 15.76 -2.69 -9.52
N ALA A 235 14.98 -3.60 -8.91
CA ALA A 235 15.44 -4.96 -8.60
C ALA A 235 15.81 -5.78 -9.86
N ILE A 236 15.18 -5.54 -11.01
CA ILE A 236 15.56 -6.14 -12.28
C ILE A 236 16.97 -5.69 -12.72
N ARG A 237 17.37 -4.48 -12.36
CA ARG A 237 18.68 -3.89 -12.74
C ARG A 237 19.79 -4.26 -11.76
N MET A 238 19.52 -4.26 -10.46
CA MET A 238 20.54 -4.37 -9.42
C MET A 238 20.39 -5.56 -8.49
N GLY A 239 19.31 -6.33 -8.61
CA GLY A 239 18.97 -7.38 -7.65
C GLY A 239 18.06 -6.86 -6.52
N LEU A 240 17.22 -7.74 -5.94
CA LEU A 240 16.18 -7.36 -5.00
C LEU A 240 16.76 -6.79 -3.69
N ALA A 241 17.79 -7.45 -3.13
CA ALA A 241 18.42 -7.01 -1.89
C ALA A 241 19.07 -5.62 -2.01
N ASP A 242 19.80 -5.38 -3.10
CA ASP A 242 20.45 -4.09 -3.36
C ASP A 242 19.41 -2.99 -3.63
N ALA A 243 18.28 -3.31 -4.28
CA ALA A 243 17.18 -2.38 -4.47
C ALA A 243 16.59 -1.97 -3.12
N VAL A 244 16.22 -2.92 -2.25
CA VAL A 244 15.70 -2.62 -0.90
C VAL A 244 16.68 -1.74 -0.12
N ALA A 245 17.97 -2.09 -0.09
CA ALA A 245 18.99 -1.30 0.58
C ALA A 245 19.12 0.12 -0.02
N ALA A 246 18.94 0.28 -1.34
CA ALA A 246 18.96 1.60 -1.99
C ALA A 246 17.76 2.46 -1.56
N TYR A 247 16.57 1.89 -1.47
CA TYR A 247 15.38 2.59 -0.97
C TYR A 247 15.50 2.97 0.51
N GLN A 248 16.11 2.12 1.35
CA GLN A 248 16.42 2.45 2.74
C GLN A 248 17.35 3.66 2.82
N ARG A 249 18.41 3.69 2.02
CA ARG A 249 19.31 4.86 1.96
C ARG A 249 18.59 6.12 1.49
N ALA A 250 17.70 6.01 0.50
CA ALA A 250 16.91 7.14 0.00
C ALA A 250 15.97 7.73 1.06
N LEU A 251 15.54 6.92 2.04
CA LEU A 251 14.76 7.35 3.21
C LEU A 251 15.62 7.91 4.36
N GLY A 252 16.95 7.90 4.23
CA GLY A 252 17.86 8.34 5.30
C GLY A 252 17.95 7.36 6.47
N THR A 253 17.67 6.08 6.25
CA THR A 253 17.62 5.03 7.27
C THR A 253 18.72 3.98 7.14
N GLY A 254 19.54 4.06 6.08
CA GLY A 254 20.64 3.15 5.77
C GLY A 254 22.01 3.70 6.11
#